data_0715bc91f11bf58f258e68c9cacc9965
#
_entry.id   0715bc91f11bf58f258e68c9cacc9965
#
_cell.length_a   1.000
_cell.length_b   1.000
_cell.length_c   1.000
_cell.angle_alpha   90.00
_cell.angle_beta   90.00
_cell.angle_gamma   90.00
#
_symmetry.space_group_name_H-M   'P 1'
#
loop_
_entity.id
_entity.type
_entity.pdbx_description
1 polymer ?
#
loop_
_entity_poly.entity_id
_entity_poly.type
_entity_poly.pdbx_seq_one_letter_code
_entity_poly.pdbx_strand_id
1 'polypeptide(L)'
;MQAFPPLAFVDLEATGGDPSRDRITEIGVVLVTDGQVETWHTLVNPEQPITPFVAEMTGIHDDMVATAPCFDAIAATLATKLDGRLFIAHNAHFDYTVLHHAYQRVGQWLSCDVLCTLKLAKQFAPDSPKQNLDALIARYDLPCTARHRA
;
A
#
# COMPACT_ATOMS: atom_id res chain seq x y z
N MET A 1 -30.03 6.55 -0.33
CA MET A 1 -28.82 5.77 -0.67
C MET A 1 -27.73 6.18 0.31
N GLN A 2 -27.17 5.26 1.06
CA GLN A 2 -26.12 5.59 2.01
C GLN A 2 -24.83 5.84 1.18
N ALA A 3 -24.32 7.06 1.23
CA ALA A 3 -23.06 7.40 0.55
C ALA A 3 -21.92 6.61 1.21
N PHE A 4 -21.07 5.99 0.43
CA PHE A 4 -19.84 5.41 0.96
C PHE A 4 -18.92 6.54 1.46
N PRO A 5 -18.18 6.32 2.55
CA PRO A 5 -17.15 7.27 2.95
C PRO A 5 -16.12 7.42 1.82
N PRO A 6 -15.36 8.51 1.79
CA PRO A 6 -14.21 8.60 0.89
C PRO A 6 -13.25 7.43 1.12
N LEU A 7 -12.75 6.83 0.04
CA LEU A 7 -11.90 5.63 0.09
C LEU A 7 -10.48 5.94 -0.36
N ALA A 8 -9.49 5.28 0.25
CA ALA A 8 -8.11 5.25 -0.19
C ALA A 8 -7.64 3.78 -0.29
N PHE A 9 -7.51 3.28 -1.51
CA PHE A 9 -6.87 1.98 -1.76
C PHE A 9 -5.37 2.21 -1.79
N VAL A 10 -4.64 1.52 -0.92
CA VAL A 10 -3.20 1.72 -0.74
C VAL A 10 -2.48 0.41 -0.95
N ASP A 11 -1.38 0.47 -1.69
CA ASP A 11 -0.43 -0.62 -1.84
C ASP A 11 0.99 -0.08 -1.67
N LEU A 12 1.85 -0.85 -1.01
CA LEU A 12 3.22 -0.45 -0.70
C LEU A 12 4.18 -1.56 -1.11
N GLU A 13 5.33 -1.14 -1.64
CA GLU A 13 6.52 -2.00 -1.70
C GLU A 13 7.55 -1.51 -0.67
N ALA A 14 8.29 -2.44 -0.09
CA ALA A 14 9.26 -2.17 0.96
C ALA A 14 10.54 -2.97 0.75
N THR A 15 11.60 -2.62 1.48
CA THR A 15 12.91 -3.30 1.41
C THR A 15 12.89 -4.72 1.97
N GLY A 16 11.79 -5.13 2.60
CA GLY A 16 11.59 -6.47 3.15
C GLY A 16 10.25 -6.61 3.84
N GLY A 17 10.08 -7.71 4.59
CA GLY A 17 8.80 -8.10 5.21
C GLY A 17 8.66 -7.75 6.70
N ASP A 18 9.63 -7.06 7.30
CA ASP A 18 9.55 -6.62 8.70
C ASP A 18 9.15 -5.14 8.79
N PRO A 19 7.88 -4.83 9.10
CA PRO A 19 7.40 -3.45 9.11
C PRO A 19 8.15 -2.51 10.07
N SER A 20 8.81 -3.05 11.09
CA SER A 20 9.55 -2.26 12.09
C SER A 20 10.93 -1.82 11.60
N ARG A 21 11.54 -2.59 10.70
CA ARG A 21 12.90 -2.36 10.19
C ARG A 21 12.93 -1.93 8.74
N ASP A 22 12.07 -2.55 7.94
CA ASP A 22 12.04 -2.31 6.51
C ASP A 22 11.42 -0.97 6.17
N ARG A 23 11.81 -0.43 5.04
CA ARG A 23 11.43 0.90 4.60
C ARG A 23 10.74 0.87 3.25
N ILE A 24 9.86 1.82 3.04
CA ILE A 24 9.06 1.94 1.82
C ILE A 24 9.95 2.25 0.63
N THR A 25 9.72 1.56 -0.49
CA THR A 25 10.38 1.78 -1.78
C THR A 25 9.42 2.32 -2.84
N GLU A 26 8.11 2.03 -2.70
CA GLU A 26 7.08 2.49 -3.63
C GLU A 26 5.75 2.64 -2.88
N ILE A 27 4.94 3.62 -3.27
CA ILE A 27 3.58 3.84 -2.77
C ILE A 27 2.65 4.07 -3.95
N GLY A 28 1.59 3.29 -4.00
CA GLY A 28 0.45 3.51 -4.89
C GLY A 28 -0.81 3.80 -4.08
N VAL A 29 -1.57 4.80 -4.50
CA VAL A 29 -2.85 5.17 -3.87
C VAL A 29 -3.89 5.44 -4.94
N VAL A 30 -5.04 4.80 -4.80
CA VAL A 30 -6.24 5.12 -5.58
C VAL A 30 -7.29 5.70 -4.65
N LEU A 31 -7.66 6.95 -4.89
CA LEU A 31 -8.64 7.67 -4.11
C LEU A 31 -9.99 7.65 -4.80
N VAL A 32 -11.04 7.36 -4.05
CA VAL A 32 -12.43 7.38 -4.57
C VAL A 32 -13.28 8.27 -3.67
N THR A 33 -13.89 9.29 -4.27
CA THR A 33 -14.79 10.22 -3.59
C THR A 33 -15.97 10.54 -4.51
N ASP A 34 -17.19 10.27 -4.09
CA ASP A 34 -18.40 10.56 -4.86
C ASP A 34 -18.36 10.04 -6.31
N GLY A 35 -17.75 8.85 -6.50
CA GLY A 35 -17.59 8.21 -7.81
C GLY A 35 -16.45 8.77 -8.66
N GLN A 36 -15.74 9.79 -8.20
CA GLN A 36 -14.52 10.29 -8.85
C GLN A 36 -13.31 9.47 -8.40
N VAL A 37 -12.43 9.15 -9.33
CA VAL A 37 -11.21 8.36 -9.09
C VAL A 37 -9.99 9.21 -9.38
N GLU A 38 -9.09 9.30 -8.40
CA GLU A 38 -7.76 9.92 -8.53
C GLU A 38 -6.71 8.86 -8.20
N THR A 39 -5.62 8.84 -8.94
CA THR A 39 -4.46 7.98 -8.65
C THR A 39 -3.25 8.83 -8.27
N TRP A 40 -2.49 8.34 -7.32
CA TRP A 40 -1.21 8.93 -6.93
C TRP A 40 -0.19 7.81 -6.71
N HIS A 41 1.02 8.01 -7.23
CA HIS A 41 2.08 7.01 -7.17
C HIS A 41 3.43 7.71 -7.04
N THR A 42 4.33 7.12 -6.25
CA THR A 42 5.73 7.56 -6.16
C THR A 42 6.65 6.43 -5.75
N LEU A 43 7.85 6.42 -6.32
CA LEU A 43 8.99 5.74 -5.73
C LEU A 43 9.45 6.53 -4.50
N VAL A 44 10.02 5.82 -3.52
CA VAL A 44 10.53 6.41 -2.27
C VAL A 44 11.96 5.91 -2.06
N ASN A 45 12.88 6.82 -1.74
CA ASN A 45 14.22 6.42 -1.33
C ASN A 45 14.13 5.84 0.09
N PRO A 46 14.41 4.53 0.27
CA PRO A 46 14.29 3.89 1.57
C PRO A 46 15.45 4.23 2.52
N GLU A 47 16.51 4.88 2.02
CA GLU A 47 17.73 5.19 2.78
C GLU A 47 18.41 3.94 3.38
N GLN A 48 18.15 2.79 2.77
CA GLN A 48 18.79 1.52 3.09
C GLN A 48 18.81 0.62 1.84
N PRO A 49 19.75 -0.35 1.74
CA PRO A 49 19.84 -1.22 0.57
C PRO A 49 18.58 -2.08 0.38
N ILE A 50 18.24 -2.30 -0.88
CA ILE A 50 17.23 -3.29 -1.29
C ILE A 50 17.95 -4.62 -1.51
N THR A 51 17.49 -5.69 -0.86
CA THR A 51 18.10 -7.00 -1.04
C THR A 51 17.89 -7.53 -2.46
N PRO A 52 18.80 -8.34 -3.03
CA PRO A 52 18.61 -8.94 -4.34
C PRO A 52 17.30 -9.70 -4.48
N PHE A 53 16.86 -10.39 -3.44
CA PHE A 53 15.58 -11.11 -3.40
C PHE A 53 14.38 -10.17 -3.58
N VAL A 54 14.36 -9.05 -2.84
CA VAL A 54 13.28 -8.06 -2.94
C VAL A 54 13.31 -7.36 -4.30
N ALA A 55 14.51 -7.00 -4.78
CA ALA A 55 14.67 -6.37 -6.09
C ALA A 55 14.17 -7.27 -7.23
N GLU A 56 14.43 -8.57 -7.17
CA GLU A 56 13.93 -9.53 -8.15
C GLU A 56 12.39 -9.66 -8.07
N MET A 57 11.84 -9.71 -6.86
CA MET A 57 10.41 -9.85 -6.64
C MET A 57 9.61 -8.62 -7.10
N THR A 58 10.07 -7.42 -6.77
CA THR A 58 9.35 -6.16 -7.03
C THR A 58 9.75 -5.48 -8.33
N GLY A 59 10.94 -5.82 -8.86
CA GLY A 59 11.54 -5.09 -9.98
C GLY A 59 12.09 -3.70 -9.60
N ILE A 60 12.16 -3.38 -8.30
CA ILE A 60 12.68 -2.11 -7.80
C ILE A 60 14.10 -2.32 -7.32
N HIS A 61 15.04 -1.59 -7.91
CA HIS A 61 16.47 -1.65 -7.62
C HIS A 61 16.97 -0.35 -6.98
N ASP A 62 18.10 -0.41 -6.30
CA ASP A 62 18.69 0.73 -5.59
C ASP A 62 18.87 1.97 -6.48
N ASP A 63 19.28 1.79 -7.74
CA ASP A 63 19.45 2.89 -8.70
C ASP A 63 18.13 3.60 -9.04
N MET A 64 16.99 2.89 -9.02
CA MET A 64 15.68 3.47 -9.30
C MET A 64 15.21 4.40 -8.18
N VAL A 65 15.56 4.10 -6.94
CA VAL A 65 15.13 4.86 -5.76
C VAL A 65 16.17 5.88 -5.29
N ALA A 66 17.39 5.82 -5.79
CA ALA A 66 18.49 6.70 -5.36
C ALA A 66 18.16 8.20 -5.50
N THR A 67 17.41 8.59 -6.52
CA THR A 67 16.99 9.97 -6.79
C THR A 67 15.52 10.24 -6.40
N ALA A 68 14.82 9.23 -5.87
CA ALA A 68 13.45 9.40 -5.40
C ALA A 68 13.42 10.21 -4.09
N PRO A 69 12.30 10.86 -3.77
CA PRO A 69 12.16 11.56 -2.49
C PRO A 69 12.23 10.58 -1.32
N CYS A 70 12.84 11.00 -0.21
CA CYS A 70 12.72 10.30 1.06
C CYS A 70 11.31 10.46 1.63
N PHE A 71 10.92 9.62 2.58
CA PHE A 71 9.55 9.62 3.10
C PHE A 71 9.15 10.96 3.73
N ASP A 72 10.06 11.64 4.42
CA ASP A 72 9.81 12.95 5.03
C ASP A 72 9.35 14.00 4.00
N ALA A 73 9.87 13.95 2.78
CA ALA A 73 9.50 14.88 1.71
C ALA A 73 8.06 14.66 1.19
N ILE A 74 7.51 13.47 1.33
CA ILE A 74 6.17 13.13 0.81
C ILE A 74 5.13 12.93 1.91
N ALA A 75 5.54 12.86 3.16
CA ALA A 75 4.68 12.52 4.30
C ALA A 75 3.45 13.45 4.42
N ALA A 76 3.63 14.76 4.28
CA ALA A 76 2.53 15.73 4.35
C ALA A 76 1.54 15.58 3.18
N THR A 77 2.03 15.37 1.97
CA THR A 77 1.19 15.13 0.78
C THR A 77 0.36 13.86 0.94
N LEU A 78 1.00 12.78 1.38
CA LEU A 78 0.32 11.50 1.60
C LEU A 78 -0.70 11.61 2.75
N ALA A 79 -0.37 12.29 3.86
CA ALA A 79 -1.29 12.53 4.96
C ALA A 79 -2.56 13.24 4.49
N THR A 80 -2.43 14.28 3.67
CA THR A 80 -3.58 15.00 3.08
C THR A 80 -4.45 14.08 2.21
N LYS A 81 -3.82 13.18 1.46
CA LYS A 81 -4.55 12.22 0.62
C LYS A 81 -5.30 11.16 1.44
N LEU A 82 -4.80 10.78 2.59
CA LEU A 82 -5.42 9.78 3.46
C LEU A 82 -6.42 10.37 4.47
N ASP A 83 -6.37 11.67 4.70
CA ASP A 83 -7.21 12.33 5.71
C ASP A 83 -8.71 12.15 5.44
N GLY A 84 -9.44 11.73 6.47
CA GLY A 84 -10.88 11.50 6.40
C GLY A 84 -11.32 10.34 5.50
N ARG A 85 -10.41 9.46 5.07
CA ARG A 85 -10.69 8.34 4.18
C ARG A 85 -10.60 7.00 4.91
N LEU A 86 -11.39 6.03 4.44
CA LEU A 86 -11.21 4.64 4.79
C LEU A 86 -9.98 4.08 4.06
N PHE A 87 -8.96 3.68 4.82
CA PHE A 87 -7.76 3.02 4.29
C PHE A 87 -8.06 1.57 3.93
N ILE A 88 -7.85 1.19 2.68
CA ILE A 88 -8.15 -0.14 2.15
C ILE A 88 -6.88 -0.74 1.56
N ALA A 89 -6.52 -1.95 1.98
CA ALA A 89 -5.42 -2.71 1.41
C ALA A 89 -5.67 -4.22 1.49
N HIS A 90 -4.96 -4.99 0.66
CA HIS A 90 -4.99 -6.45 0.72
C HIS A 90 -3.92 -6.95 1.68
N ASN A 91 -4.32 -7.58 2.79
CA ASN A 91 -3.47 -7.81 3.97
C ASN A 91 -3.03 -6.49 4.64
N ALA A 92 -4.00 -5.61 4.85
CA ALA A 92 -3.81 -4.23 5.28
C ALA A 92 -2.96 -4.05 6.55
N HIS A 93 -2.81 -5.09 7.38
CA HIS A 93 -1.94 -5.04 8.55
C HIS A 93 -0.48 -4.72 8.16
N PHE A 94 0.02 -5.30 7.07
CA PHE A 94 1.37 -5.03 6.60
C PHE A 94 1.51 -3.57 6.15
N ASP A 95 0.72 -3.14 5.18
CA ASP A 95 0.80 -1.79 4.59
C ASP A 95 0.60 -0.71 5.65
N TYR A 96 -0.42 -0.87 6.48
CA TYR A 96 -0.71 0.09 7.55
C TYR A 96 0.44 0.16 8.57
N THR A 97 1.01 -0.98 8.96
CA THR A 97 2.09 -1.01 9.97
C THR A 97 3.39 -0.42 9.42
N VAL A 98 3.77 -0.75 8.18
CA VAL A 98 4.93 -0.14 7.51
C VAL A 98 4.77 1.38 7.42
N LEU A 99 3.60 1.83 6.98
CA LEU A 99 3.31 3.25 6.85
C LEU A 99 3.28 3.96 8.21
N HIS A 100 2.69 3.33 9.23
CA HIS A 100 2.68 3.85 10.59
C HIS A 100 4.10 4.08 11.13
N HIS A 101 5.01 3.11 10.96
CA HIS A 101 6.40 3.26 11.35
C HIS A 101 7.13 4.33 10.53
N ALA A 102 6.82 4.46 9.23
CA ALA A 102 7.39 5.51 8.41
C ALA A 102 7.01 6.92 8.94
N TYR A 103 5.75 7.12 9.30
CA TYR A 103 5.29 8.36 9.93
C TYR A 103 5.94 8.62 11.29
N GLN A 104 6.04 7.58 12.14
CA GLN A 104 6.72 7.72 13.44
C GLN A 104 8.18 8.18 13.30
N ARG A 105 8.91 7.69 12.31
CA ARG A 105 10.31 8.08 12.05
C ARG A 105 10.47 9.56 11.71
N VAL A 106 9.44 10.17 11.14
CA VAL A 106 9.42 11.62 10.82
C VAL A 106 8.67 12.44 11.87
N GLY A 107 8.39 11.85 13.04
CA GLY A 107 7.73 12.54 14.14
C GLY A 107 6.24 12.85 13.93
N GLN A 108 5.59 12.10 13.02
CA GLN A 108 4.17 12.24 12.69
C GLN A 108 3.39 10.97 13.03
N TRP A 109 2.08 11.07 13.02
CA TRP A 109 1.18 9.97 13.37
C TRP A 109 0.18 9.73 12.25
N LEU A 110 0.00 8.47 11.90
CA LEU A 110 -1.07 8.04 11.00
C LEU A 110 -2.23 7.51 11.84
N SER A 111 -3.44 8.00 11.57
CA SER A 111 -4.68 7.48 12.17
C SER A 111 -5.75 7.43 11.09
N CYS A 112 -6.15 6.22 10.69
CA CYS A 112 -7.20 5.97 9.72
C CYS A 112 -8.02 4.77 10.17
N ASP A 113 -9.30 4.75 9.80
CA ASP A 113 -10.05 3.51 9.81
C ASP A 113 -9.52 2.59 8.70
N VAL A 114 -9.43 1.29 8.97
CA VAL A 114 -8.77 0.33 8.08
C VAL A 114 -9.73 -0.79 7.70
N LEU A 115 -9.83 -1.05 6.40
CA LEU A 115 -10.52 -2.21 5.83
C LEU A 115 -9.49 -3.14 5.15
N CYS A 116 -9.42 -4.38 5.59
CA CYS A 116 -8.57 -5.40 4.98
C CYS A 116 -9.36 -6.27 4.02
N THR A 117 -9.07 -6.19 2.72
CA THR A 117 -9.76 -6.98 1.69
C THR A 117 -9.47 -8.46 1.79
N LEU A 118 -8.33 -8.89 2.36
CA LEU A 118 -8.05 -10.29 2.68
C LEU A 118 -9.02 -10.83 3.73
N LYS A 119 -9.27 -10.07 4.80
CA LYS A 119 -10.24 -10.45 5.85
C LYS A 119 -11.66 -10.47 5.29
N LEU A 120 -12.00 -9.48 4.48
CA LEU A 120 -13.29 -9.39 3.82
C LEU A 120 -13.54 -10.58 2.90
N ALA A 121 -12.55 -10.95 2.06
CA ALA A 121 -12.63 -12.11 1.18
C ALA A 121 -12.87 -13.42 1.96
N LYS A 122 -12.23 -13.58 3.12
CA LYS A 122 -12.45 -14.74 4.00
C LYS A 122 -13.87 -14.80 4.57
N GLN A 123 -14.50 -13.66 4.82
CA GLN A 123 -15.90 -13.61 5.28
C GLN A 123 -16.88 -13.98 4.16
N PHE A 124 -16.66 -13.49 2.94
CA PHE A 124 -17.56 -13.75 1.81
C PHE A 124 -17.39 -15.13 1.18
N ALA A 125 -16.20 -15.73 1.29
CA ALA A 125 -15.91 -17.06 0.73
C ALA A 125 -15.10 -17.90 1.73
N PRO A 126 -15.69 -18.26 2.90
CA PRO A 126 -14.98 -18.94 3.98
C PRO A 126 -14.42 -20.30 3.57
N ASP A 127 -15.11 -21.00 2.66
CA ASP A 127 -14.71 -22.34 2.20
C ASP A 127 -13.66 -22.31 1.08
N SER A 128 -13.27 -21.13 0.62
CA SER A 128 -12.25 -21.00 -0.42
C SER A 128 -10.85 -21.23 0.18
N PRO A 129 -10.05 -22.17 -0.39
CA PRO A 129 -8.75 -22.53 0.18
C PRO A 129 -7.70 -21.43 0.05
N LYS A 130 -7.90 -20.48 -0.87
CA LYS A 130 -6.97 -19.38 -1.14
C LYS A 130 -7.70 -18.06 -1.20
N GLN A 131 -7.17 -17.07 -0.48
CA GLN A 131 -7.69 -15.71 -0.42
C GLN A 131 -6.61 -14.65 -0.72
N ASN A 132 -5.44 -15.08 -1.19
CA ASN A 132 -4.40 -14.15 -1.64
C ASN A 132 -4.88 -13.39 -2.88
N LEU A 133 -4.18 -12.31 -3.21
CA LEU A 133 -4.59 -11.41 -4.30
C LEU A 133 -4.66 -12.13 -5.64
N ASP A 134 -3.73 -13.06 -5.94
CA ASP A 134 -3.76 -13.85 -7.17
C ASP A 134 -5.03 -14.70 -7.27
N ALA A 135 -5.47 -15.29 -6.17
CA ALA A 135 -6.70 -16.07 -6.13
C ALA A 135 -7.95 -15.20 -6.34
N LEU A 136 -7.95 -13.97 -5.83
CA LEU A 136 -9.05 -13.02 -6.05
C LEU A 136 -9.06 -12.50 -7.49
N ILE A 137 -7.89 -12.19 -8.05
CA ILE A 137 -7.74 -11.79 -9.47
C ILE A 137 -8.33 -12.87 -10.37
N ALA A 138 -7.94 -14.13 -10.17
CA ALA A 138 -8.45 -15.26 -10.95
C ALA A 138 -9.95 -15.50 -10.73
N ARG A 139 -10.43 -15.40 -9.47
CA ARG A 139 -11.84 -15.65 -9.14
C ARG A 139 -12.80 -14.63 -9.76
N TYR A 140 -12.38 -13.37 -9.77
CA TYR A 140 -13.21 -12.25 -10.24
C TYR A 140 -12.83 -11.75 -11.64
N ASP A 141 -11.92 -12.45 -12.32
CA ASP A 141 -11.41 -12.08 -13.66
C ASP A 141 -10.97 -10.61 -13.72
N LEU A 142 -10.17 -10.22 -12.73
CA LEU A 142 -9.70 -8.83 -12.60
C LEU A 142 -8.49 -8.58 -13.52
N PRO A 143 -8.45 -7.44 -14.21
CA PRO A 143 -7.28 -7.08 -14.99
C PRO A 143 -6.08 -6.81 -14.05
N CYS A 144 -4.93 -7.39 -14.38
CA CYS A 144 -3.69 -7.15 -13.66
C CYS A 144 -2.52 -7.16 -14.63
N THR A 145 -1.80 -6.06 -14.73
CA THR A 145 -0.66 -5.89 -15.66
C THR A 145 0.68 -5.97 -14.96
N ALA A 146 0.76 -5.70 -13.67
CA ALA A 146 1.99 -5.75 -12.89
C ALA A 146 1.71 -6.24 -11.46
N ARG A 147 2.26 -7.40 -11.12
CA ARG A 147 2.26 -7.91 -9.75
C ARG A 147 3.50 -7.40 -9.01
N HIS A 148 3.39 -7.23 -7.69
CA HIS A 148 4.48 -6.73 -6.85
C HIS A 148 5.01 -5.35 -7.29
N ARG A 149 4.09 -4.49 -7.71
CA ARG A 149 4.28 -3.05 -7.92
C ARG A 149 3.08 -2.32 -7.33
N ALA A 150 3.35 -1.25 -6.60
CA ALA A 150 2.34 -0.44 -5.95
C ALA A 150 1.56 0.48 -6.92
#